data_6e9bb45d2f06e620a91d4fd7d4256aa5
#
_entry.id   6e9bb45d2f06e620a91d4fd7d4256aa5
#
_cell.length_a   1.000
_cell.length_b   1.000
_cell.length_c   1.000
_cell.angle_alpha   90.00
_cell.angle_beta   90.00
_cell.angle_gamma   90.00
#
_symmetry.space_group_name_H-M   'P 1'
#
loop_
_entity.id
_entity.type
_entity.pdbx_description
1 polymer ?
#
loop_
_entity_poly.entity_id
_entity_poly.type
_entity_poly.pdbx_seq_one_letter_code
_entity_poly.pdbx_strand_id
1 'polypeptide(L)'
;MNYGWSHHIERLMILSNIMNLCEVKPTYVYKWFMEMFVDSSDWVMVPNVYGMGLFSDGGIFATKPYICGSAYFMKMMDFKKGEWCNTMDGLYWRFINRNRAFFLKNPRLSMMVRIFDKMKPDRKKLILAEAEKFIKQNTA
;
A
#
# COMPACT_ATOMS: atom_id res chain seq x y z
N MET A 1 -2.24 -1.83 19.45
CA MET A 1 -2.36 -3.32 19.37
C MET A 1 -2.23 -3.95 20.75
N ASN A 2 -3.29 -3.89 21.52
CA ASN A 2 -3.24 -4.35 22.93
C ASN A 2 -3.21 -5.88 23.10
N TYR A 3 -3.51 -6.64 22.04
CA TYR A 3 -3.66 -8.10 22.12
C TYR A 3 -2.69 -8.89 21.24
N GLY A 4 -1.77 -8.24 20.52
CA GLY A 4 -0.84 -8.89 19.59
C GLY A 4 -1.54 -9.65 18.45
N TRP A 5 -2.78 -9.27 18.14
CA TRP A 5 -3.60 -9.88 17.10
C TRP A 5 -4.38 -8.83 16.31
N SER A 6 -4.55 -9.04 15.02
CA SER A 6 -5.50 -8.34 14.18
C SER A 6 -5.96 -9.24 13.02
N HIS A 7 -7.09 -8.92 12.43
CA HIS A 7 -7.63 -9.70 11.32
C HIS A 7 -6.68 -9.67 10.11
N HIS A 8 -6.60 -10.78 9.36
CA HIS A 8 -5.70 -10.89 8.20
C HIS A 8 -5.90 -9.75 7.17
N ILE A 9 -7.16 -9.37 6.90
CA ILE A 9 -7.48 -8.27 5.99
C ILE A 9 -6.92 -6.93 6.49
N GLU A 10 -6.94 -6.68 7.79
CA GLU A 10 -6.36 -5.46 8.37
C GLU A 10 -4.84 -5.45 8.22
N ARG A 11 -4.20 -6.60 8.46
CA ARG A 11 -2.74 -6.74 8.24
C ARG A 11 -2.36 -6.47 6.79
N LEU A 12 -3.12 -7.03 5.84
CA LEU A 12 -2.83 -6.92 4.42
C LEU A 12 -3.21 -5.54 3.84
N MET A 13 -4.49 -5.15 3.99
CA MET A 13 -5.04 -4.00 3.28
C MET A 13 -4.82 -2.66 3.99
N ILE A 14 -4.38 -2.69 5.26
CA ILE A 14 -4.09 -1.48 6.02
C ILE A 14 -2.60 -1.40 6.31
N LEU A 15 -2.09 -2.29 7.16
CA LEU A 15 -0.71 -2.21 7.64
C LEU A 15 0.31 -2.43 6.50
N SER A 16 0.23 -3.58 5.82
CA SER A 16 1.13 -3.86 4.70
C SER A 16 0.94 -2.86 3.55
N ASN A 17 -0.30 -2.46 3.25
CA ASN A 17 -0.58 -1.49 2.21
C ASN A 17 0.12 -0.15 2.49
N ILE A 18 0.00 0.41 3.69
CA ILE A 18 0.67 1.67 4.05
C ILE A 18 2.19 1.50 3.96
N MET A 19 2.75 0.43 4.53
CA MET A 19 4.18 0.17 4.51
C MET A 19 4.71 0.01 3.07
N ASN A 20 3.97 -0.69 2.21
CA ASN A 20 4.31 -0.87 0.80
C ASN A 20 4.27 0.47 0.03
N LEU A 21 3.21 1.24 0.21
CA LEU A 21 3.06 2.53 -0.45
C LEU A 21 4.11 3.57 0.02
N CYS A 22 4.58 3.46 1.26
CA CYS A 22 5.68 4.25 1.82
C CYS A 22 7.06 3.71 1.44
N GLU A 23 7.13 2.60 0.70
CA GLU A 23 8.39 1.97 0.27
C GLU A 23 9.30 1.55 1.44
N VAL A 24 8.70 1.15 2.56
CA VAL A 24 9.45 0.61 3.70
C VAL A 24 10.16 -0.67 3.26
N LYS A 25 11.44 -0.80 3.63
CA LYS A 25 12.26 -1.94 3.25
C LYS A 25 11.62 -3.27 3.68
N PRO A 26 11.43 -4.25 2.78
CA PRO A 26 10.71 -5.49 3.05
C PRO A 26 11.20 -6.25 4.29
N THR A 27 12.50 -6.23 4.55
CA THR A 27 13.10 -6.89 5.73
C THR A 27 12.63 -6.26 7.04
N TYR A 28 12.44 -4.94 7.09
CA TYR A 28 11.93 -4.25 8.28
C TYR A 28 10.44 -4.53 8.49
N VAL A 29 9.67 -4.57 7.41
CA VAL A 29 8.24 -4.93 7.48
C VAL A 29 8.07 -6.35 8.01
N TYR A 30 8.85 -7.30 7.47
CA TYR A 30 8.85 -8.69 7.93
C TYR A 30 9.16 -8.80 9.43
N LYS A 31 10.29 -8.20 9.86
CA LYS A 31 10.70 -8.18 11.27
C LYS A 31 9.60 -7.61 12.16
N TRP A 32 9.00 -6.47 11.75
CA TRP A 32 7.93 -5.84 12.50
C TRP A 32 6.69 -6.75 12.64
N PHE A 33 6.29 -7.44 11.57
CA PHE A 33 5.18 -8.40 11.64
C PHE A 33 5.49 -9.59 12.56
N MET A 34 6.71 -10.10 12.53
CA MET A 34 7.14 -11.20 13.41
C MET A 34 7.13 -10.80 14.88
N GLU A 35 7.47 -9.56 15.20
CA GLU A 35 7.52 -9.04 16.57
C GLU A 35 6.14 -8.62 17.12
N MET A 36 5.25 -8.14 16.26
CA MET A 36 3.99 -7.54 16.70
C MET A 36 2.82 -8.51 16.83
N PHE A 37 2.88 -9.68 16.18
CA PHE A 37 1.77 -10.63 16.17
C PHE A 37 2.15 -11.96 16.78
N VAL A 38 1.32 -12.43 17.72
CA VAL A 38 1.56 -13.68 18.49
C VAL A 38 1.41 -14.95 17.66
N ASP A 39 0.72 -14.87 16.52
CA ASP A 39 0.50 -15.97 15.58
C ASP A 39 1.46 -15.95 14.39
N SER A 40 2.52 -15.14 14.47
CA SER A 40 3.54 -15.06 13.42
C SER A 40 4.43 -16.30 13.43
N SER A 41 4.63 -16.86 12.24
CA SER A 41 5.59 -17.94 11.98
C SER A 41 6.20 -17.78 10.58
N ASP A 42 7.45 -18.18 10.40
CA ASP A 42 8.20 -17.96 9.17
C ASP A 42 7.50 -18.48 7.92
N TRP A 43 6.97 -19.69 7.96
CA TRP A 43 6.33 -20.33 6.81
C TRP A 43 5.03 -19.61 6.37
N VAL A 44 4.37 -18.88 7.27
CA VAL A 44 3.18 -18.06 6.98
C VAL A 44 3.58 -16.65 6.58
N MET A 45 4.49 -16.03 7.34
CA MET A 45 4.80 -14.60 7.19
C MET A 45 5.67 -14.30 5.98
N VAL A 46 6.57 -15.18 5.59
CA VAL A 46 7.42 -14.98 4.40
C VAL A 46 6.58 -14.76 3.13
N PRO A 47 5.69 -15.68 2.71
CA PRO A 47 4.88 -15.47 1.51
C PRO A 47 3.87 -14.33 1.66
N ASN A 48 3.30 -14.14 2.85
CA ASN A 48 2.31 -13.09 3.08
C ASN A 48 2.91 -11.68 3.08
N VAL A 49 4.08 -11.50 3.67
CA VAL A 49 4.73 -10.17 3.72
C VAL A 49 5.41 -9.86 2.38
N TYR A 50 6.34 -10.70 1.92
CA TYR A 50 7.13 -10.41 0.71
C TYR A 50 6.30 -10.54 -0.57
N GLY A 51 5.49 -11.58 -0.70
CA GLY A 51 4.72 -11.84 -1.91
C GLY A 51 3.41 -11.06 -1.95
N MET A 52 2.56 -11.23 -0.95
CA MET A 52 1.21 -10.67 -0.96
C MET A 52 1.17 -9.20 -0.53
N GLY A 53 1.73 -8.88 0.63
CA GLY A 53 1.62 -7.54 1.23
C GLY A 53 2.45 -6.49 0.51
N LEU A 54 3.72 -6.78 0.26
CA LEU A 54 4.67 -5.83 -0.32
C LEU A 54 4.87 -5.99 -1.83
N PHE A 55 4.38 -7.06 -2.42
CA PHE A 55 4.59 -7.34 -3.85
C PHE A 55 6.07 -7.29 -4.28
N SER A 56 6.98 -7.61 -3.35
CA SER A 56 8.42 -7.46 -3.53
C SER A 56 9.06 -8.55 -4.40
N ASP A 57 8.30 -9.62 -4.68
CA ASP A 57 8.68 -10.70 -5.60
C ASP A 57 8.35 -10.40 -7.08
N GLY A 58 7.77 -9.22 -7.37
CA GLY A 58 7.40 -8.82 -8.73
C GLY A 58 6.21 -9.58 -9.31
N GLY A 59 5.41 -10.25 -8.48
CA GLY A 59 4.17 -10.93 -8.91
C GLY A 59 4.31 -12.43 -9.11
N ILE A 60 5.28 -13.08 -8.48
CA ILE A 60 5.42 -14.54 -8.47
C ILE A 60 4.32 -15.17 -7.61
N PHE A 61 4.14 -14.67 -6.40
CA PHE A 61 3.14 -15.16 -5.46
C PHE A 61 1.74 -14.60 -5.72
N ALA A 62 1.64 -13.30 -5.99
CA ALA A 62 0.39 -12.62 -6.24
C ALA A 62 0.38 -11.95 -7.62
N THR A 63 -0.64 -12.22 -8.42
CA THR A 63 -0.76 -11.69 -9.80
C THR A 63 -1.04 -10.18 -9.87
N LYS A 64 -1.36 -9.56 -8.75
CA LYS A 64 -1.61 -8.12 -8.61
C LYS A 64 -1.16 -7.64 -7.23
N PRO A 65 -0.69 -6.39 -7.11
CA PRO A 65 -0.41 -5.80 -5.81
C PRO A 65 -1.71 -5.57 -5.03
N TYR A 66 -1.69 -5.86 -3.73
CA TYR A 66 -2.79 -5.60 -2.81
C TYR A 66 -2.65 -4.19 -2.24
N ILE A 67 -2.95 -3.20 -3.08
CA ILE A 67 -2.88 -1.79 -2.72
C ILE A 67 -4.25 -1.14 -2.80
N CYS A 68 -4.50 -0.15 -1.96
CA CYS A 68 -5.73 0.63 -1.95
C CYS A 68 -5.49 2.08 -1.53
N GLY A 69 -6.37 2.95 -1.99
CA GLY A 69 -6.43 4.37 -1.60
C GLY A 69 -7.47 4.61 -0.50
N SER A 70 -7.73 5.88 -0.22
CA SER A 70 -8.63 6.34 0.84
C SER A 70 -10.07 5.80 0.73
N ALA A 71 -10.57 5.60 -0.48
CA ALA A 71 -11.92 5.09 -0.72
C ALA A 71 -12.17 3.70 -0.10
N TYR A 72 -11.14 2.83 -0.09
CA TYR A 72 -11.23 1.52 0.55
C TYR A 72 -11.36 1.66 2.07
N PHE A 73 -10.54 2.51 2.68
CA PHE A 73 -10.57 2.77 4.12
C PHE A 73 -11.94 3.30 4.57
N MET A 74 -12.50 4.27 3.85
CA MET A 74 -13.83 4.81 4.14
C MET A 74 -14.96 3.78 3.97
N LYS A 75 -14.80 2.82 3.07
CA LYS A 75 -15.80 1.78 2.83
C LYS A 75 -15.75 0.64 3.85
N MET A 76 -14.56 0.28 4.29
CA MET A 76 -14.32 -0.92 5.11
C MET A 76 -14.17 -0.62 6.60
N MET A 77 -14.09 0.66 6.97
CA MET A 77 -13.86 1.13 8.34
C MET A 77 -14.66 2.42 8.60
N ASP A 78 -14.74 2.80 9.87
CA ASP A 78 -15.48 3.98 10.34
C ASP A 78 -14.72 5.31 10.14
N PHE A 79 -13.75 5.34 9.23
CA PHE A 79 -13.02 6.56 8.92
C PHE A 79 -13.87 7.56 8.12
N LYS A 80 -13.99 8.76 8.64
CA LYS A 80 -14.63 9.87 7.94
C LYS A 80 -13.65 10.51 6.96
N LYS A 81 -14.20 11.07 5.87
CA LYS A 81 -13.41 11.82 4.89
C LYS A 81 -12.69 13.00 5.58
N GLY A 82 -11.40 13.17 5.32
CA GLY A 82 -10.53 14.20 5.88
C GLY A 82 -9.30 14.46 5.03
N GLU A 83 -8.39 15.28 5.51
CA GLU A 83 -7.14 15.64 4.83
C GLU A 83 -6.25 14.42 4.55
N TRP A 84 -6.28 13.43 5.44
CA TRP A 84 -5.58 12.15 5.29
C TRP A 84 -5.89 11.44 3.96
N CYS A 85 -7.07 11.69 3.38
CA CYS A 85 -7.44 11.11 2.09
C CYS A 85 -6.51 11.56 0.97
N ASN A 86 -6.04 12.81 0.98
CA ASN A 86 -5.13 13.32 -0.03
C ASN A 86 -3.76 12.63 0.06
N THR A 87 -3.26 12.43 1.28
CA THR A 87 -2.01 11.71 1.53
C THR A 87 -2.13 10.25 1.08
N MET A 88 -3.19 9.57 1.48
CA MET A 88 -3.40 8.16 1.15
C MET A 88 -3.60 7.94 -0.37
N ASP A 89 -4.39 8.78 -1.02
CA ASP A 89 -4.57 8.76 -2.47
C ASP A 89 -3.26 9.11 -3.19
N GLY A 90 -2.49 10.05 -2.63
CA GLY A 90 -1.18 10.41 -3.16
C GLY A 90 -0.19 9.25 -3.14
N LEU A 91 -0.09 8.54 -2.03
CA LEU A 91 0.74 7.34 -1.89
C LEU A 91 0.32 6.26 -2.90
N TYR A 92 -0.98 6.01 -3.01
CA TYR A 92 -1.55 5.04 -3.96
C TYR A 92 -1.22 5.38 -5.42
N TRP A 93 -1.47 6.59 -5.85
CA TRP A 93 -1.20 7.03 -7.23
C TRP A 93 0.29 7.14 -7.53
N ARG A 94 1.10 7.51 -6.54
CA ARG A 94 2.55 7.51 -6.65
C ARG A 94 3.09 6.11 -6.92
N PHE A 95 2.62 5.10 -6.18
CA PHE A 95 2.99 3.70 -6.38
C PHE A 95 2.63 3.22 -7.79
N ILE A 96 1.41 3.49 -8.27
CA ILE A 96 0.98 3.12 -9.63
C ILE A 96 1.85 3.79 -10.68
N ASN A 97 2.17 5.07 -10.51
CA ASN A 97 2.99 5.81 -11.46
C ASN A 97 4.44 5.29 -11.52
N ARG A 98 5.02 4.94 -10.38
CA ARG A 98 6.38 4.36 -10.31
C ARG A 98 6.46 2.97 -10.93
N ASN A 99 5.42 2.17 -10.74
CA ASN A 99 5.34 0.80 -11.27
C ASN A 99 4.58 0.73 -12.60
N ARG A 100 4.52 1.82 -13.34
CA ARG A 100 3.72 2.01 -14.56
C ARG A 100 3.91 0.89 -15.59
N ALA A 101 5.15 0.45 -15.81
CA ALA A 101 5.48 -0.62 -16.75
C ALA A 101 4.79 -1.94 -16.40
N PHE A 102 4.73 -2.29 -15.11
CA PHE A 102 4.02 -3.46 -14.63
C PHE A 102 2.50 -3.34 -14.84
N PHE A 103 1.90 -2.20 -14.46
CA PHE A 103 0.46 -1.98 -14.61
C PHE A 103 0.01 -1.99 -16.07
N LEU A 104 0.83 -1.50 -17.00
CA LEU A 104 0.51 -1.49 -18.43
C LEU A 104 0.56 -2.88 -19.09
N LYS A 105 1.38 -3.80 -18.56
CA LYS A 105 1.43 -5.19 -19.07
C LYS A 105 0.15 -5.98 -18.79
N ASN A 106 -0.60 -5.60 -17.77
CA ASN A 106 -1.83 -6.29 -17.38
C ASN A 106 -3.07 -5.48 -17.84
N PRO A 107 -3.92 -6.01 -18.75
CA PRO A 107 -5.08 -5.29 -19.28
C PRO A 107 -6.03 -4.75 -18.20
N ARG A 108 -6.24 -5.52 -17.12
CA ARG A 108 -7.11 -5.12 -16.01
C ARG A 108 -6.52 -3.97 -15.18
N LEU A 109 -5.20 -3.96 -15.01
CA LEU A 109 -4.49 -2.94 -14.22
C LEU A 109 -4.16 -1.69 -15.04
N SER A 110 -4.06 -1.80 -16.37
CA SER A 110 -3.74 -0.68 -17.27
C SER A 110 -4.75 0.47 -17.16
N MET A 111 -6.00 0.17 -16.81
CA MET A 111 -7.02 1.17 -16.57
C MET A 111 -6.63 2.17 -15.48
N MET A 112 -5.92 1.71 -14.43
CA MET A 112 -5.46 2.57 -13.33
C MET A 112 -4.49 3.65 -13.84
N VAL A 113 -3.56 3.27 -14.70
CA VAL A 113 -2.62 4.22 -15.32
C VAL A 113 -3.36 5.25 -16.17
N ARG A 114 -4.35 4.82 -16.96
CA ARG A 114 -5.17 5.73 -17.77
C ARG A 114 -5.99 6.70 -16.91
N ILE A 115 -6.52 6.25 -15.78
CA ILE A 115 -7.24 7.12 -14.83
C ILE A 115 -6.28 8.16 -14.25
N PHE A 116 -5.09 7.75 -13.84
CA PHE A 116 -4.07 8.66 -13.36
C PHE A 116 -3.69 9.70 -14.43
N ASP A 117 -3.52 9.28 -15.68
CA ASP A 117 -3.16 10.19 -16.77
C ASP A 117 -4.23 11.25 -17.06
N LYS A 118 -5.51 10.87 -16.93
CA LYS A 118 -6.65 11.78 -17.12
C LYS A 118 -6.95 12.68 -15.91
N MET A 119 -6.29 12.47 -14.78
CA MET A 119 -6.51 13.28 -13.58
C MET A 119 -6.05 14.73 -13.82
N LYS A 120 -6.82 15.71 -13.29
CA LYS A 120 -6.50 17.14 -13.37
C LYS A 120 -5.09 17.42 -12.82
N PRO A 121 -4.27 18.24 -13.51
CA PRO A 121 -2.87 18.49 -13.11
C PRO A 121 -2.72 19.03 -11.68
N ASP A 122 -3.61 19.92 -11.28
CA ASP A 122 -3.58 20.53 -9.93
C ASP A 122 -3.81 19.48 -8.84
N ARG A 123 -4.79 18.57 -9.07
CA ARG A 123 -5.03 17.46 -8.15
C ARG A 123 -3.83 16.50 -8.07
N LYS A 124 -3.21 16.18 -9.20
CA LYS A 124 -1.99 15.35 -9.23
C LYS A 124 -0.88 15.98 -8.39
N LYS A 125 -0.60 17.26 -8.62
CA LYS A 125 0.43 17.98 -7.87
C LYS A 125 0.16 17.96 -6.37
N LEU A 126 -1.08 18.27 -5.97
CA LEU A 126 -1.50 18.27 -4.57
C LEU A 126 -1.25 16.92 -3.88
N ILE A 127 -1.85 15.85 -4.40
CA ILE A 127 -1.79 14.53 -3.76
C ILE A 127 -0.37 13.95 -3.75
N LEU A 128 0.41 14.15 -4.82
CA LEU A 128 1.80 13.69 -4.88
C LEU A 128 2.69 14.47 -3.91
N ALA A 129 2.49 15.79 -3.77
CA ALA A 129 3.22 16.60 -2.80
C ALA A 129 2.95 16.15 -1.36
N GLU A 130 1.67 15.87 -1.02
CA GLU A 130 1.31 15.35 0.30
C GLU A 130 1.91 13.96 0.56
N ALA A 131 1.94 13.08 -0.43
CA ALA A 131 2.59 11.78 -0.32
C ALA A 131 4.10 11.88 -0.08
N GLU A 132 4.81 12.72 -0.84
CA GLU A 132 6.25 12.93 -0.65
C GLU A 132 6.57 13.56 0.71
N LYS A 133 5.76 14.50 1.16
CA LYS A 133 5.88 15.10 2.50
C LYS A 133 5.73 14.03 3.57
N PHE A 134 4.70 13.20 3.47
CA PHE A 134 4.44 12.11 4.42
C PHE A 134 5.59 11.10 4.47
N ILE A 135 6.09 10.66 3.31
CA ILE A 135 7.22 9.73 3.24
C ILE A 135 8.45 10.34 3.92
N LYS A 136 8.82 11.58 3.58
CA LYS A 136 9.98 12.26 4.18
C LYS A 136 9.89 12.42 5.70
N GLN A 137 8.68 12.57 6.23
CA GLN A 137 8.48 12.71 7.68
C GLN A 137 8.53 11.39 8.44
N ASN A 138 8.23 10.26 7.77
CA ASN A 138 8.02 8.98 8.44
C ASN A 138 9.01 7.87 8.02
N THR A 139 9.83 8.10 6.99
CA THR A 139 10.79 7.11 6.46
C THR A 139 12.20 7.68 6.31
N ALA A 140 12.63 8.44 7.31
CA ALA A 140 14.01 8.97 7.34
C ALA A 140 15.05 7.88 7.60
#